data_e49eded5ce65cdcbe7f5a4d78affd00c
#
_entry.id   e49eded5ce65cdcbe7f5a4d78affd00c
#
_cell.length_a   1.000
_cell.length_b   1.000
_cell.length_c   1.000
_cell.angle_alpha   90.00
_cell.angle_beta   90.00
_cell.angle_gamma   90.00
#
_symmetry.space_group_name_H-M   'P 1'
#
loop_
_entity.id
_entity.type
_entity.pdbx_description
1 polymer ?
#
loop_
_entity_poly.entity_id
_entity_poly.type
_entity_poly.pdbx_seq_one_letter_code
_entity_poly.pdbx_strand_id
1 'polypeptide(L)'
;TGIVTAMVNYPIGALIAERVRAMGVTPFYKHFEHNGVTGPNMATVYSDRGQGVRAPVVFYNRANEAAAQLKPGDFDWAKIFAGGVRWFNSGGIFAALSETTGELIIEGMKAAKAAGAITSVDLNYRAKLWNLWGGHEVALKVLKRIVENVDVIVGNEEDLQKGLGIEGQDVE
;
A
#
# COMPACT_ATOMS: atom_id res chain seq x y z
N THR A 1 -2.45 -16.84 -4.88
CA THR A 1 -2.35 -15.43 -4.48
C THR A 1 -0.90 -15.00 -4.45
N GLY A 2 -0.59 -13.78 -4.93
CA GLY A 2 0.75 -13.18 -4.87
C GLY A 2 0.74 -11.88 -4.06
N ILE A 3 1.90 -11.47 -3.56
CA ILE A 3 2.12 -10.17 -2.93
C ILE A 3 3.33 -9.48 -3.54
N VAL A 4 3.17 -8.23 -3.95
CA VAL A 4 4.24 -7.37 -4.46
C VAL A 4 4.53 -6.31 -3.41
N THR A 5 5.72 -6.30 -2.85
CA THR A 5 6.07 -5.38 -1.75
C THR A 5 7.58 -5.29 -1.51
N ALA A 6 7.98 -4.44 -0.57
CA ALA A 6 9.34 -4.38 -0.05
C ALA A 6 9.61 -5.48 0.98
N MET A 7 10.87 -5.87 1.09
CA MET A 7 11.38 -6.74 2.15
C MET A 7 12.75 -6.25 2.60
N VAL A 8 13.03 -6.36 3.89
CA VAL A 8 14.32 -5.97 4.47
C VAL A 8 15.11 -7.21 4.84
N ASN A 9 16.38 -7.25 4.45
CA ASN A 9 17.30 -8.36 4.72
C ASN A 9 17.83 -8.32 6.17
N TYR A 10 16.98 -8.68 7.12
CA TYR A 10 17.30 -8.81 8.53
C TYR A 10 16.37 -9.83 9.22
N PRO A 11 16.60 -10.27 10.46
CA PRO A 11 15.87 -11.39 11.07
C PRO A 11 14.33 -11.25 11.04
N ILE A 12 13.80 -10.03 11.27
CA ILE A 12 12.35 -9.80 11.23
C ILE A 12 11.82 -9.96 9.81
N GLY A 13 12.54 -9.47 8.80
CA GLY A 13 12.17 -9.66 7.38
C GLY A 13 12.15 -11.14 6.99
N ALA A 14 13.14 -11.92 7.45
CA ALA A 14 13.18 -13.36 7.22
C ALA A 14 11.96 -14.07 7.84
N LEU A 15 11.58 -13.72 9.08
CA LEU A 15 10.41 -14.25 9.75
C LEU A 15 9.11 -13.93 8.99
N ILE A 16 8.96 -12.68 8.52
CA ILE A 16 7.79 -12.26 7.74
C ILE A 16 7.73 -13.05 6.42
N ALA A 17 8.84 -13.16 5.71
CA ALA A 17 8.91 -13.91 4.45
C ALA A 17 8.55 -15.39 4.63
N GLU A 18 8.99 -16.01 5.72
CA GLU A 18 8.61 -17.38 6.08
C GLU A 18 7.09 -17.50 6.32
N ARG A 19 6.50 -16.57 7.07
CA ARG A 19 5.06 -16.56 7.34
C ARG A 19 4.23 -16.36 6.08
N VAL A 20 4.64 -15.47 5.18
CA VAL A 20 3.98 -15.26 3.88
C VAL A 20 3.98 -16.56 3.06
N ARG A 21 5.11 -17.26 2.99
CA ARG A 21 5.22 -18.55 2.28
C ARG A 21 4.36 -19.64 2.94
N ALA A 22 4.34 -19.71 4.27
CA ALA A 22 3.53 -20.68 5.02
C ALA A 22 2.02 -20.51 4.76
N MET A 23 1.57 -19.30 4.39
CA MET A 23 0.19 -19.04 3.98
C MET A 23 -0.08 -19.35 2.48
N GLY A 24 0.89 -19.91 1.76
CA GLY A 24 0.74 -20.24 0.33
C GLY A 24 0.76 -19.00 -0.59
N VAL A 25 1.29 -17.88 -0.13
CA VAL A 25 1.38 -16.64 -0.91
C VAL A 25 2.71 -16.59 -1.64
N THR A 26 2.68 -16.34 -2.95
CA THR A 26 3.88 -16.14 -3.77
C THR A 26 4.40 -14.72 -3.59
N PRO A 27 5.62 -14.53 -3.06
CA PRO A 27 6.17 -13.20 -2.86
C PRO A 27 6.91 -12.69 -4.10
N PHE A 28 6.74 -11.39 -4.37
CA PHE A 28 7.54 -10.61 -5.31
C PHE A 28 8.12 -9.43 -4.55
N TYR A 29 9.34 -9.58 -4.03
CA TYR A 29 9.96 -8.60 -3.14
C TYR A 29 11.02 -7.76 -3.83
N LYS A 30 10.97 -6.44 -3.58
CA LYS A 30 12.15 -5.58 -3.67
C LYS A 30 12.86 -5.66 -2.33
N HIS A 31 14.10 -6.16 -2.33
CA HIS A 31 14.90 -6.28 -1.12
C HIS A 31 15.67 -5.00 -0.82
N PHE A 32 15.71 -4.66 0.45
CA PHE A 32 16.51 -3.57 1.01
C PHE A 32 17.47 -4.11 2.07
N GLU A 33 18.67 -3.54 2.12
CA GLU A 33 19.69 -3.94 3.08
C GLU A 33 19.58 -3.14 4.39
N HIS A 34 19.86 -3.80 5.49
CA HIS A 34 19.94 -3.21 6.82
C HIS A 34 21.21 -3.71 7.52
N ASN A 35 22.04 -2.80 8.02
CA ASN A 35 23.35 -3.16 8.61
C ASN A 35 23.30 -3.55 10.09
N GLY A 36 22.10 -3.70 10.66
CA GLY A 36 21.89 -3.99 12.08
C GLY A 36 21.68 -2.74 12.94
N VAL A 37 22.04 -1.56 12.44
CA VAL A 37 21.90 -0.28 13.14
C VAL A 37 21.06 0.71 12.33
N THR A 38 21.36 0.82 11.06
CA THR A 38 20.70 1.74 10.12
C THR A 38 20.27 1.02 8.84
N GLY A 39 19.23 1.55 8.21
CA GLY A 39 18.66 1.04 6.97
C GLY A 39 17.14 1.16 6.99
N PRO A 40 16.47 0.78 5.90
CA PRO A 40 15.02 0.67 5.86
C PRO A 40 14.50 -0.35 6.87
N ASN A 41 13.31 -0.10 7.41
CA ASN A 41 12.66 -0.99 8.38
C ASN A 41 11.36 -1.59 7.82
N MET A 42 10.97 -2.75 8.34
CA MET A 42 9.59 -3.19 8.24
C MET A 42 8.75 -2.34 9.20
N ALA A 43 7.60 -1.84 8.73
CA ALA A 43 6.68 -1.09 9.59
C ALA A 43 6.18 -1.96 10.75
N THR A 44 6.02 -1.35 11.92
CA THR A 44 5.46 -2.02 13.09
C THR A 44 4.17 -1.36 13.54
N VAL A 45 3.23 -2.18 13.98
CA VAL A 45 1.95 -1.73 14.54
C VAL A 45 1.90 -2.16 16.00
N TYR A 46 1.60 -1.19 16.86
CA TYR A 46 1.40 -1.43 18.28
C TYR A 46 -0.11 -1.32 18.55
N SER A 47 -0.73 -2.45 18.86
CA SER A 47 -2.17 -2.54 19.15
C SER A 47 -2.35 -2.87 20.62
N ASP A 48 -2.78 -1.88 21.39
CA ASP A 48 -3.18 -2.04 22.78
C ASP A 48 -4.69 -2.29 22.82
N ARG A 49 -5.11 -3.40 23.39
CA ARG A 49 -6.51 -3.77 23.48
C ARG A 49 -7.33 -2.91 24.48
N GLY A 50 -6.65 -2.06 25.25
CA GLY A 50 -7.28 -1.35 26.35
C GLY A 50 -7.57 -2.27 27.55
N GLN A 51 -7.97 -1.67 28.66
CA GLN A 51 -8.37 -2.40 29.88
C GLN A 51 -9.26 -1.52 30.77
N GLY A 52 -10.38 -2.07 31.22
CA GLY A 52 -11.34 -1.32 32.03
C GLY A 52 -11.87 -0.10 31.28
N VAL A 53 -11.72 1.10 31.88
CA VAL A 53 -12.14 2.38 31.29
C VAL A 53 -11.16 2.95 30.26
N ARG A 54 -9.98 2.32 30.11
CA ARG A 54 -8.98 2.75 29.14
C ARG A 54 -9.32 2.19 27.76
N ALA A 55 -9.63 3.09 26.83
CA ALA A 55 -9.93 2.71 25.45
C ALA A 55 -8.75 2.02 24.75
N PRO A 56 -9.00 1.16 23.75
CA PRO A 56 -7.94 0.58 22.92
C PRO A 56 -7.22 1.67 22.14
N VAL A 57 -5.91 1.53 22.00
CA VAL A 57 -5.06 2.45 21.24
C VAL A 57 -4.25 1.68 20.22
N VAL A 58 -4.25 2.17 19.00
CA VAL A 58 -3.38 1.65 17.93
C VAL A 58 -2.49 2.77 17.43
N PHE A 59 -1.20 2.52 17.38
CA PHE A 59 -0.27 3.43 16.74
C PHE A 59 0.73 2.69 15.86
N TYR A 60 1.27 3.39 14.89
CA TYR A 60 2.13 2.85 13.84
C TYR A 60 3.51 3.47 13.94
N ASN A 61 4.55 2.65 13.85
CA ASN A 61 5.90 3.11 13.57
C ASN A 61 6.22 2.81 12.11
N ARG A 62 6.17 3.85 11.28
CA ARG A 62 6.52 3.81 9.85
C ARG A 62 7.80 4.59 9.53
N ALA A 63 8.58 4.91 10.54
CA ALA A 63 9.84 5.60 10.35
C ALA A 63 10.77 4.77 9.45
N ASN A 64 11.26 5.37 8.37
CA ASN A 64 12.13 4.73 7.38
C ASN A 64 11.58 3.38 6.84
N GLU A 65 10.26 3.31 6.64
CA GLU A 65 9.59 2.11 6.15
C GLU A 65 10.10 1.75 4.74
N ALA A 66 10.47 0.48 4.54
CA ALA A 66 10.97 -0.01 3.25
C ALA A 66 9.93 0.13 2.13
N ALA A 67 8.64 -0.11 2.44
CA ALA A 67 7.57 0.02 1.47
C ALA A 67 7.40 1.46 0.95
N ALA A 68 7.70 2.48 1.78
CA ALA A 68 7.66 3.88 1.37
C ALA A 68 8.79 4.27 0.40
N GLN A 69 9.82 3.44 0.26
CA GLN A 69 10.96 3.67 -0.63
C GLN A 69 10.78 3.03 -2.01
N LEU A 70 9.70 2.30 -2.21
CA LEU A 70 9.36 1.71 -3.50
C LEU A 70 9.01 2.79 -4.53
N LYS A 71 9.42 2.54 -5.77
CA LYS A 71 9.24 3.50 -6.88
C LYS A 71 9.02 2.77 -8.21
N PRO A 72 8.51 3.44 -9.23
CA PRO A 72 8.43 2.91 -10.58
C PRO A 72 9.75 2.27 -11.04
N GLY A 73 9.66 1.14 -11.71
CA GLY A 73 10.80 0.35 -12.19
C GLY A 73 11.38 -0.64 -11.18
N ASP A 74 10.86 -0.70 -9.94
CA ASP A 74 11.35 -1.67 -8.94
C ASP A 74 10.90 -3.11 -9.19
N PHE A 75 9.87 -3.31 -10.03
CA PHE A 75 9.31 -4.63 -10.33
C PHE A 75 9.24 -4.91 -11.82
N ASP A 76 9.55 -6.15 -12.18
CA ASP A 76 9.31 -6.70 -13.53
C ASP A 76 7.84 -7.16 -13.61
N TRP A 77 6.97 -6.23 -13.95
CA TRP A 77 5.52 -6.48 -14.07
C TRP A 77 5.20 -7.53 -15.13
N ALA A 78 5.93 -7.56 -16.23
CA ALA A 78 5.72 -8.55 -17.28
C ALA A 78 5.93 -9.96 -16.74
N LYS A 79 6.99 -10.17 -15.97
CA LYS A 79 7.27 -11.46 -15.32
C LYS A 79 6.22 -11.82 -14.26
N ILE A 80 5.75 -10.83 -13.47
CA ILE A 80 4.73 -11.04 -12.45
C ILE A 80 3.42 -11.48 -13.09
N PHE A 81 2.98 -10.81 -14.14
CA PHE A 81 1.70 -11.09 -14.80
C PHE A 81 1.74 -12.29 -15.74
N ALA A 82 2.92 -12.71 -16.24
CA ALA A 82 3.08 -13.91 -17.06
C ALA A 82 2.56 -15.20 -16.38
N GLY A 83 2.43 -15.20 -15.04
CA GLY A 83 1.84 -16.28 -14.27
C GLY A 83 0.32 -16.42 -14.39
N GLY A 84 -0.36 -15.64 -15.24
CA GLY A 84 -1.81 -15.70 -15.44
C GLY A 84 -2.60 -15.01 -14.34
N VAL A 85 -2.13 -13.86 -13.86
CA VAL A 85 -2.82 -13.03 -12.86
C VAL A 85 -4.13 -12.52 -13.45
N ARG A 86 -5.25 -12.78 -12.77
CA ARG A 86 -6.59 -12.37 -13.20
C ARG A 86 -7.10 -11.13 -12.47
N TRP A 87 -6.51 -10.81 -11.32
CA TRP A 87 -6.92 -9.68 -10.49
C TRP A 87 -5.70 -9.06 -9.83
N PHE A 88 -5.54 -7.75 -10.00
CA PHE A 88 -4.50 -6.97 -9.33
C PHE A 88 -5.14 -5.90 -8.46
N ASN A 89 -4.81 -5.89 -7.17
CA ASN A 89 -5.36 -4.96 -6.19
C ASN A 89 -4.27 -4.15 -5.51
N SER A 90 -4.56 -2.89 -5.23
CA SER A 90 -3.74 -2.04 -4.38
C SER A 90 -4.62 -1.18 -3.48
N GLY A 91 -4.04 -0.29 -2.68
CA GLY A 91 -4.81 0.52 -1.75
C GLY A 91 -4.23 1.89 -1.44
N GLY A 92 -5.10 2.79 -0.97
CA GLY A 92 -4.78 4.16 -0.66
C GLY A 92 -3.78 4.33 0.48
N ILE A 93 -3.69 3.37 1.40
CA ILE A 93 -2.63 3.39 2.42
C ILE A 93 -1.25 3.30 1.76
N PHE A 94 -1.07 2.38 0.82
CA PHE A 94 0.20 2.25 0.11
C PHE A 94 0.47 3.50 -0.76
N ALA A 95 -0.56 4.03 -1.44
CA ALA A 95 -0.46 5.26 -2.20
C ALA A 95 0.02 6.45 -1.34
N ALA A 96 -0.36 6.47 -0.05
CA ALA A 96 -0.07 7.55 0.88
C ALA A 96 1.29 7.44 1.60
N LEU A 97 2.09 6.41 1.33
CA LEU A 97 3.37 6.21 2.03
C LEU A 97 4.46 7.19 1.58
N SER A 98 4.48 7.55 0.29
CA SER A 98 5.44 8.51 -0.27
C SER A 98 4.98 9.01 -1.64
N GLU A 99 5.69 10.01 -2.16
CA GLU A 99 5.44 10.55 -3.50
C GLU A 99 5.59 9.51 -4.63
N THR A 100 6.43 8.49 -4.43
CA THR A 100 6.73 7.49 -5.45
C THR A 100 5.79 6.29 -5.44
N THR A 101 5.15 5.99 -4.30
CA THR A 101 4.30 4.79 -4.16
C THR A 101 3.01 4.91 -4.96
N GLY A 102 2.43 6.10 -5.07
CA GLY A 102 1.27 6.35 -5.94
C GLY A 102 1.60 6.11 -7.43
N GLU A 103 2.76 6.57 -7.87
CA GLU A 103 3.24 6.35 -9.25
C GLU A 103 3.50 4.87 -9.53
N LEU A 104 4.05 4.15 -8.56
CA LEU A 104 4.25 2.70 -8.66
C LEU A 104 2.93 1.93 -8.79
N ILE A 105 1.88 2.35 -8.06
CA ILE A 105 0.53 1.78 -8.23
C ILE A 105 0.05 1.98 -9.67
N ILE A 106 0.16 3.20 -10.20
CA ILE A 106 -0.28 3.52 -11.57
C ILE A 106 0.47 2.66 -12.60
N GLU A 107 1.79 2.49 -12.43
CA GLU A 107 2.61 1.61 -13.27
C GLU A 107 2.08 0.16 -13.23
N GLY A 108 1.86 -0.40 -12.02
CA GLY A 108 1.35 -1.75 -11.83
C GLY A 108 -0.06 -1.95 -12.41
N MET A 109 -0.97 -0.97 -12.23
CA MET A 109 -2.33 -1.02 -12.78
C MET A 109 -2.31 -1.03 -14.31
N LYS A 110 -1.50 -0.17 -14.94
CA LYS A 110 -1.33 -0.17 -16.40
C LYS A 110 -0.79 -1.49 -16.92
N ALA A 111 0.21 -2.05 -16.27
CA ALA A 111 0.78 -3.33 -16.65
C ALA A 111 -0.21 -4.48 -16.46
N ALA A 112 -1.01 -4.47 -15.38
CA ALA A 112 -2.06 -5.44 -15.12
C ALA A 112 -3.15 -5.40 -16.21
N LYS A 113 -3.64 -4.21 -16.57
CA LYS A 113 -4.61 -4.04 -17.67
C LYS A 113 -4.06 -4.50 -18.99
N ALA A 114 -2.81 -4.20 -19.31
CA ALA A 114 -2.16 -4.67 -20.53
C ALA A 114 -2.05 -6.21 -20.57
N ALA A 115 -1.94 -6.86 -19.42
CA ALA A 115 -1.93 -8.33 -19.29
C ALA A 115 -3.36 -8.94 -19.23
N GLY A 116 -4.42 -8.14 -19.31
CA GLY A 116 -5.82 -8.59 -19.27
C GLY A 116 -6.35 -8.90 -17.87
N ALA A 117 -5.69 -8.44 -16.82
CA ALA A 117 -6.17 -8.58 -15.45
C ALA A 117 -7.19 -7.47 -15.10
N ILE A 118 -8.15 -7.82 -14.25
CA ILE A 118 -9.04 -6.85 -13.60
C ILE A 118 -8.22 -6.08 -12.56
N THR A 119 -8.40 -4.78 -12.50
CA THR A 119 -7.70 -3.91 -11.56
C THR A 119 -8.64 -3.33 -10.52
N SER A 120 -8.21 -3.28 -9.27
CA SER A 120 -9.01 -2.69 -8.19
C SER A 120 -8.17 -1.87 -7.21
N VAL A 121 -8.82 -0.90 -6.58
CA VAL A 121 -8.24 -0.11 -5.50
C VAL A 121 -9.20 0.00 -4.33
N ASP A 122 -8.70 -0.25 -3.12
CA ASP A 122 -9.35 0.14 -1.87
C ASP A 122 -8.84 1.53 -1.50
N LEU A 123 -9.72 2.53 -1.52
CA LEU A 123 -9.34 3.93 -1.28
C LEU A 123 -8.74 4.14 0.10
N ASN A 124 -9.34 3.55 1.11
CA ASN A 124 -8.81 3.47 2.48
C ASN A 124 -8.07 4.75 2.90
N TYR A 125 -8.74 5.89 2.76
CA TYR A 125 -8.16 7.21 2.96
C TYR A 125 -7.63 7.37 4.39
N ARG A 126 -6.41 7.89 4.53
CA ARG A 126 -5.76 8.11 5.82
C ARG A 126 -5.12 9.48 5.87
N ALA A 127 -5.86 10.48 6.36
CA ALA A 127 -5.40 11.86 6.47
C ALA A 127 -4.02 11.98 7.14
N LYS A 128 -3.76 11.19 8.20
CA LYS A 128 -2.47 11.20 8.92
C LYS A 128 -1.28 10.84 8.04
N LEU A 129 -1.45 9.98 7.04
CA LEU A 129 -0.38 9.64 6.10
C LEU A 129 -0.22 10.73 5.03
N TRP A 130 -1.31 11.15 4.42
CA TRP A 130 -1.28 12.20 3.40
C TRP A 130 -0.70 13.51 3.92
N ASN A 131 -0.97 13.87 5.17
CA ASN A 131 -0.44 15.08 5.80
C ASN A 131 1.08 15.09 5.97
N LEU A 132 1.75 13.96 5.79
CA LEU A 132 3.21 13.89 5.84
C LEU A 132 3.89 14.55 4.63
N TRP A 133 3.20 14.61 3.47
CA TRP A 133 3.84 15.07 2.22
C TRP A 133 2.89 15.77 1.24
N GLY A 134 1.89 16.47 1.71
CA GLY A 134 1.08 17.34 0.84
C GLY A 134 -0.41 17.39 1.15
N GLY A 135 -0.88 16.59 2.11
CA GLY A 135 -2.23 16.70 2.63
C GLY A 135 -3.31 16.29 1.64
N HIS A 136 -4.51 16.85 1.87
CA HIS A 136 -5.72 16.49 1.14
C HIS A 136 -5.64 16.77 -0.37
N GLU A 137 -5.08 17.89 -0.77
CA GLU A 137 -4.99 18.26 -2.20
C GLU A 137 -4.12 17.28 -3.00
N VAL A 138 -3.00 16.85 -2.40
CA VAL A 138 -2.14 15.84 -3.03
C VAL A 138 -2.84 14.48 -3.06
N ALA A 139 -3.54 14.11 -1.99
CA ALA A 139 -4.34 12.89 -1.96
C ALA A 139 -5.35 12.83 -3.10
N LEU A 140 -6.15 13.88 -3.28
CA LEU A 140 -7.12 14.00 -4.37
C LEU A 140 -6.45 13.83 -5.74
N LYS A 141 -5.34 14.50 -5.97
CA LYS A 141 -4.62 14.43 -7.25
C LYS A 141 -4.09 13.03 -7.53
N VAL A 142 -3.49 12.38 -6.54
CA VAL A 142 -2.89 11.04 -6.71
C VAL A 142 -3.96 9.98 -6.86
N LEU A 143 -4.98 9.98 -6.00
CA LEU A 143 -6.04 8.97 -6.03
C LEU A 143 -6.89 9.08 -7.30
N LYS A 144 -7.20 10.29 -7.79
CA LYS A 144 -7.88 10.47 -9.09
C LYS A 144 -7.10 9.84 -10.24
N ARG A 145 -5.78 10.01 -10.28
CA ARG A 145 -4.91 9.38 -11.30
C ARG A 145 -4.85 7.86 -11.16
N ILE A 146 -4.92 7.32 -9.94
CA ILE A 146 -4.97 5.88 -9.72
C ILE A 146 -6.29 5.33 -10.26
N VAL A 147 -7.44 5.93 -9.93
CA VAL A 147 -8.76 5.41 -10.32
C VAL A 147 -9.01 5.46 -11.82
N GLU A 148 -8.32 6.33 -12.58
CA GLU A 148 -8.33 6.32 -14.04
C GLU A 148 -7.83 4.98 -14.65
N ASN A 149 -7.10 4.20 -13.85
CA ASN A 149 -6.46 2.95 -14.27
C ASN A 149 -7.07 1.71 -13.59
N VAL A 150 -8.24 1.82 -12.93
CA VAL A 150 -8.88 0.69 -12.26
C VAL A 150 -10.28 0.39 -12.81
N ASP A 151 -10.68 -0.85 -12.64
CA ASP A 151 -12.01 -1.33 -13.05
C ASP A 151 -12.98 -1.36 -11.86
N VAL A 152 -12.45 -1.51 -10.63
CA VAL A 152 -13.24 -1.61 -9.40
C VAL A 152 -12.65 -0.71 -8.32
N ILE A 153 -13.51 0.12 -7.72
CA ILE A 153 -13.17 0.96 -6.57
C ILE A 153 -13.90 0.41 -5.36
N VAL A 154 -13.17 0.25 -4.26
CA VAL A 154 -13.70 -0.11 -2.94
C VAL A 154 -13.43 1.05 -1.98
N GLY A 155 -14.42 1.39 -1.18
CA GLY A 155 -14.31 2.48 -0.19
C GLY A 155 -15.65 2.77 0.45
N ASN A 156 -15.63 3.45 1.56
CA ASN A 156 -16.82 3.99 2.20
C ASN A 156 -17.11 5.43 1.73
N GLU A 157 -18.16 6.05 2.24
CA GLU A 157 -18.55 7.42 1.89
C GLU A 157 -17.45 8.43 2.18
N GLU A 158 -16.78 8.32 3.33
CA GLU A 158 -15.67 9.19 3.71
C GLU A 158 -14.48 9.06 2.74
N ASP A 159 -14.17 7.83 2.33
CA ASP A 159 -13.11 7.56 1.37
C ASP A 159 -13.41 8.20 0.01
N LEU A 160 -14.67 8.14 -0.46
CA LEU A 160 -15.10 8.76 -1.70
C LEU A 160 -15.05 10.29 -1.63
N GLN A 161 -15.56 10.86 -0.53
CA GLN A 161 -15.55 12.31 -0.34
C GLN A 161 -14.14 12.86 -0.19
N LYS A 162 -13.36 12.33 0.76
CA LYS A 162 -12.02 12.83 1.08
C LYS A 162 -10.95 12.35 0.10
N GLY A 163 -11.10 11.16 -0.46
CA GLY A 163 -10.13 10.59 -1.39
C GLY A 163 -10.33 11.02 -2.84
N LEU A 164 -11.56 11.18 -3.29
CA LEU A 164 -11.88 11.51 -4.68
C LEU A 164 -12.60 12.86 -4.86
N GLY A 165 -13.05 13.48 -3.77
CA GLY A 165 -13.82 14.73 -3.83
C GLY A 165 -15.21 14.55 -4.43
N ILE A 166 -15.81 13.37 -4.28
CA ILE A 166 -17.18 13.09 -4.70
C ILE A 166 -18.10 13.61 -3.60
N GLU A 167 -18.98 14.54 -3.94
CA GLU A 167 -19.96 15.09 -2.99
C GLU A 167 -20.94 14.01 -2.53
N GLY A 168 -21.26 14.00 -1.26
CA GLY A 168 -22.17 13.06 -0.61
C GLY A 168 -22.81 13.70 0.62
N GLN A 169 -23.60 12.94 1.36
CA GLN A 169 -24.14 13.41 2.63
C GLN A 169 -23.00 13.64 3.62
N ASP A 170 -23.17 14.61 4.55
CA ASP A 170 -22.18 14.87 5.58
C ASP A 170 -21.93 13.60 6.40
N VAL A 171 -20.68 13.19 6.48
CA VAL A 171 -20.23 12.07 7.30
C VAL A 171 -19.70 12.67 8.59
N GLU A 172 -20.48 12.55 9.70
CA GLU A 172 -20.08 12.98 11.04
C GLU A 172 -18.95 12.10 11.63
#